data_30771b9d15378e102b01f7454e46dcf6
#
_entry.id   30771b9d15378e102b01f7454e46dcf6
#
_cell.length_a   1.000
_cell.length_b   1.000
_cell.length_c   1.000
_cell.angle_alpha   90.00
_cell.angle_beta   90.00
_cell.angle_gamma   90.00
#
_symmetry.space_group_name_H-M   'P 1'
#
loop_
_entity.id
_entity.type
_entity.pdbx_description
1 polymer ?
#
loop_
_entity_poly.entity_id
_entity_poly.type
_entity_poly.pdbx_seq_one_letter_code
_entity_poly.pdbx_strand_id
1 'polypeptide(L)'
;MHTVELRFYEELNDYLPVARRKCCFTHAFDGTPAVKDVIEALGVPHTEIDLILVDGESVRFAHRLHGGERVAVYPMFERFAIRPLHGLRPQPLRRTLFVVDVHLGRLARYLRLLGFDTLYATDLDDAALIAISVRGRRVLLTRDVGLLKHKVLTRGYWLRSTNPNRQVEEVVHALSLEKDLQPFTRCMSCNGVVRPIARSEVAGRVPPRVFKRFRRFTCCLGCRRIYWRGTHFQRLERLSRRRRFTRARHRA
;
A
#
# COMPACT_ATOMS: atom_id res chain seq x y z
N MET A 1 37.97 1.01 -6.51
CA MET A 1 36.88 0.17 -5.99
C MET A 1 36.69 0.52 -4.51
N HIS A 2 35.53 1.00 -4.13
CA HIS A 2 35.17 1.39 -2.76
C HIS A 2 34.19 0.38 -2.18
N THR A 3 34.05 0.33 -0.87
CA THR A 3 33.10 -0.56 -0.19
C THR A 3 32.32 0.18 0.87
N VAL A 4 31.06 -0.23 1.07
CA VAL A 4 30.22 0.20 2.20
C VAL A 4 29.68 -0.99 2.96
N GLU A 5 29.42 -0.83 4.24
CA GLU A 5 28.67 -1.80 5.04
C GLU A 5 27.18 -1.44 5.00
N LEU A 6 26.34 -2.36 4.52
CA LEU A 6 24.90 -2.17 4.36
C LEU A 6 24.09 -3.06 5.31
N ARG A 7 23.00 -2.50 5.87
CA ARG A 7 22.00 -3.25 6.59
C ARG A 7 20.60 -2.78 6.22
N PHE A 8 19.73 -3.73 5.87
CA PHE A 8 18.32 -3.48 5.60
C PHE A 8 17.45 -4.00 6.75
N TYR A 9 16.38 -3.25 7.04
CA TYR A 9 15.51 -3.58 8.16
C TYR A 9 14.14 -4.06 7.69
N GLU A 10 13.47 -4.85 8.55
CA GLU A 10 12.12 -5.39 8.40
C GLU A 10 11.86 -5.98 7.00
N GLU A 11 10.75 -5.61 6.36
CA GLU A 11 10.32 -6.11 5.05
C GLU A 11 11.26 -5.77 3.89
N LEU A 12 12.17 -4.82 4.02
CA LEU A 12 13.17 -4.55 2.97
C LEU A 12 14.10 -5.75 2.75
N ASN A 13 14.23 -6.62 3.74
CA ASN A 13 14.99 -7.86 3.60
C ASN A 13 14.39 -8.83 2.58
N ASP A 14 13.08 -8.72 2.27
CA ASP A 14 12.42 -9.60 1.31
C ASP A 14 12.95 -9.44 -0.12
N TYR A 15 13.53 -8.28 -0.42
CA TYR A 15 14.17 -8.00 -1.70
C TYR A 15 15.58 -8.61 -1.86
N LEU A 16 16.20 -8.97 -0.75
CA LEU A 16 17.59 -9.42 -0.73
C LEU A 16 17.70 -10.96 -0.86
N PRO A 17 18.80 -11.45 -1.41
CA PRO A 17 19.17 -12.87 -1.30
C PRO A 17 19.23 -13.30 0.17
N VAL A 18 18.88 -14.55 0.44
CA VAL A 18 18.80 -15.11 1.82
C VAL A 18 20.06 -14.85 2.64
N ALA A 19 21.24 -14.98 2.02
CA ALA A 19 22.53 -14.77 2.68
C ALA A 19 22.79 -13.32 3.15
N ARG A 20 22.02 -12.35 2.66
CA ARG A 20 22.17 -10.92 3.01
C ARG A 20 21.02 -10.40 3.89
N ARG A 21 20.08 -11.27 4.25
CA ARG A 21 18.91 -10.87 5.05
C ARG A 21 19.26 -10.73 6.52
N LYS A 22 18.76 -9.67 7.16
CA LYS A 22 18.86 -9.40 8.60
C LYS A 22 20.29 -9.35 9.16
N CYS A 23 21.29 -9.18 8.30
CA CYS A 23 22.70 -9.03 8.66
C CYS A 23 23.29 -7.79 8.00
N CYS A 24 24.45 -7.37 8.50
CA CYS A 24 25.33 -6.43 7.79
C CYS A 24 26.09 -7.20 6.72
N PHE A 25 26.30 -6.55 5.57
CA PHE A 25 27.15 -7.11 4.50
C PHE A 25 27.87 -6.00 3.75
N THR A 26 29.03 -6.33 3.22
CA THR A 26 29.83 -5.39 2.43
C THR A 26 29.37 -5.39 0.98
N HIS A 27 29.28 -4.20 0.38
CA HIS A 27 28.98 -4.00 -1.02
C HIS A 27 30.06 -3.12 -1.66
N ALA A 28 30.61 -3.58 -2.78
CA ALA A 28 31.61 -2.86 -3.54
C ALA A 28 30.98 -2.03 -4.66
N PHE A 29 31.55 -0.86 -4.94
CA PHE A 29 31.12 0.03 -6.01
C PHE A 29 32.28 0.85 -6.55
N ASP A 30 32.14 1.45 -7.73
CA ASP A 30 33.10 2.35 -8.33
C ASP A 30 32.56 3.79 -8.35
N GLY A 31 33.47 4.76 -8.30
CA GLY A 31 33.13 6.16 -8.28
C GLY A 31 32.49 6.62 -6.98
N THR A 32 31.58 7.58 -7.09
CA THR A 32 30.81 8.16 -5.97
C THR A 32 29.29 8.14 -6.29
N PRO A 33 28.67 6.95 -6.30
CA PRO A 33 27.24 6.82 -6.63
C PRO A 33 26.36 7.49 -5.56
N ALA A 34 25.12 7.83 -5.93
CA ALA A 34 24.14 8.19 -4.93
C ALA A 34 23.72 6.95 -4.12
N VAL A 35 23.45 7.11 -2.84
CA VAL A 35 23.02 6.01 -1.96
C VAL A 35 21.77 5.32 -2.51
N LYS A 36 20.87 6.07 -3.16
CA LYS A 36 19.70 5.52 -3.86
C LYS A 36 20.10 4.49 -4.91
N ASP A 37 21.07 4.82 -5.75
CA ASP A 37 21.48 3.98 -6.89
C ASP A 37 22.04 2.65 -6.40
N VAL A 38 22.84 2.69 -5.32
CA VAL A 38 23.38 1.49 -4.66
C VAL A 38 22.26 0.61 -4.09
N ILE A 39 21.28 1.22 -3.41
CA ILE A 39 20.15 0.49 -2.84
C ILE A 39 19.29 -0.15 -3.93
N GLU A 40 18.99 0.59 -5.00
CA GLU A 40 18.19 0.07 -6.11
C GLU A 40 18.91 -1.01 -6.93
N ALA A 41 20.24 -0.94 -7.05
CA ALA A 41 21.04 -2.01 -7.64
C ALA A 41 20.97 -3.32 -6.85
N LEU A 42 20.79 -3.25 -5.53
CA LEU A 42 20.56 -4.40 -4.65
C LEU A 42 19.13 -4.97 -4.74
N GLY A 43 18.25 -4.34 -5.49
CA GLY A 43 16.88 -4.82 -5.71
C GLY A 43 15.81 -4.06 -4.95
N VAL A 44 16.16 -3.21 -3.98
CA VAL A 44 15.21 -2.54 -3.09
C VAL A 44 14.69 -1.24 -3.73
N PRO A 45 13.37 -1.10 -3.99
CA PRO A 45 12.80 0.11 -4.57
C PRO A 45 12.83 1.28 -3.59
N HIS A 46 13.20 2.45 -4.03
CA HIS A 46 13.20 3.67 -3.20
C HIS A 46 11.80 4.04 -2.69
N THR A 47 10.74 3.60 -3.36
CA THR A 47 9.34 3.84 -2.97
C THR A 47 8.92 3.15 -1.66
N GLU A 48 9.68 2.19 -1.18
CA GLU A 48 9.44 1.50 0.10
C GLU A 48 10.36 1.97 1.23
N ILE A 49 11.28 2.91 0.94
CA ILE A 49 12.24 3.43 1.92
C ILE A 49 11.73 4.75 2.50
N ASP A 50 11.81 4.90 3.81
CA ASP A 50 11.42 6.13 4.50
C ASP A 50 12.59 6.84 5.21
N LEU A 51 13.63 6.06 5.60
CA LEU A 51 14.80 6.60 6.27
C LEU A 51 16.08 5.87 5.80
N ILE A 52 17.12 6.66 5.54
CA ILE A 52 18.47 6.15 5.32
C ILE A 52 19.39 6.86 6.33
N LEU A 53 20.17 6.06 7.05
CA LEU A 53 21.24 6.57 7.90
C LEU A 53 22.59 6.19 7.27
N VAL A 54 23.50 7.17 7.18
CA VAL A 54 24.91 6.97 6.82
C VAL A 54 25.73 7.40 8.04
N ASP A 55 26.49 6.49 8.61
CA ASP A 55 27.26 6.67 9.85
C ASP A 55 26.43 7.25 11.01
N GLY A 56 25.15 6.88 11.08
CA GLY A 56 24.20 7.33 12.09
C GLY A 56 23.45 8.62 11.75
N GLU A 57 23.87 9.36 10.72
CA GLU A 57 23.25 10.60 10.28
C GLU A 57 22.20 10.35 9.19
N SER A 58 21.03 11.00 9.30
CA SER A 58 19.98 10.85 8.29
C SER A 58 20.32 11.60 7.01
N VAL A 59 20.22 10.90 5.88
CA VAL A 59 20.58 11.46 4.57
C VAL A 59 19.43 11.35 3.57
N ARG A 60 19.52 12.15 2.49
CA ARG A 60 18.59 12.07 1.36
C ARG A 60 19.08 11.09 0.31
N PHE A 61 18.22 10.68 -0.59
CA PHE A 61 18.52 9.77 -1.71
C PHE A 61 19.73 10.19 -2.57
N ALA A 62 19.95 11.50 -2.71
CA ALA A 62 21.04 12.06 -3.50
C ALA A 62 22.41 12.07 -2.78
N HIS A 63 22.48 11.62 -1.53
CA HIS A 63 23.74 11.54 -0.77
C HIS A 63 24.74 10.66 -1.52
N ARG A 64 25.98 11.15 -1.67
CA ARG A 64 27.07 10.46 -2.37
C ARG A 64 27.87 9.61 -1.40
N LEU A 65 28.11 8.35 -1.79
CA LEU A 65 28.95 7.42 -1.04
C LEU A 65 30.39 7.53 -1.53
N HIS A 66 31.33 7.51 -0.59
CA HIS A 66 32.78 7.65 -0.85
C HIS A 66 33.59 6.39 -0.50
N GLY A 67 32.99 5.46 0.28
CA GLY A 67 33.60 4.22 0.75
C GLY A 67 33.99 4.28 2.23
N GLY A 68 33.78 3.14 2.90
CA GLY A 68 34.01 3.00 4.33
C GLY A 68 32.81 3.31 5.21
N GLU A 69 31.72 3.88 4.66
CA GLU A 69 30.54 4.26 5.42
C GLU A 69 29.69 3.03 5.82
N ARG A 70 28.91 3.22 6.86
CA ARG A 70 27.89 2.28 7.34
C ARG A 70 26.51 2.81 6.98
N VAL A 71 25.79 2.08 6.13
CA VAL A 71 24.48 2.49 5.61
C VAL A 71 23.39 1.62 6.18
N ALA A 72 22.45 2.22 6.92
CA ALA A 72 21.26 1.56 7.46
C ALA A 72 20.00 2.04 6.73
N VAL A 73 19.23 1.10 6.16
CA VAL A 73 18.06 1.40 5.32
C VAL A 73 16.80 0.86 5.98
N TYR A 74 15.85 1.76 6.20
CA TYR A 74 14.61 1.46 6.93
C TYR A 74 13.38 1.60 6.03
N PRO A 75 12.39 0.69 6.21
CA PRO A 75 11.13 0.76 5.48
C PRO A 75 10.26 1.91 5.96
N MET A 76 9.08 2.02 5.38
CA MET A 76 8.09 3.02 5.71
C MET A 76 7.60 2.93 7.17
N PHE A 77 7.70 4.04 7.90
CA PHE A 77 7.22 4.18 9.27
C PHE A 77 5.93 5.00 9.34
N GLU A 78 4.77 4.38 9.14
CA GLU A 78 3.48 5.08 9.24
C GLU A 78 3.13 5.51 10.68
N ARG A 79 3.77 4.95 11.70
CA ARG A 79 3.44 5.18 13.12
C ARG A 79 4.36 6.13 13.88
N PHE A 80 5.54 6.39 13.36
CA PHE A 80 6.50 7.27 14.02
C PHE A 80 6.56 8.60 13.28
N ALA A 81 6.19 9.67 13.96
CA ALA A 81 6.58 11.01 13.53
C ALA A 81 8.09 11.11 13.74
N ILE A 82 8.88 10.71 12.75
CA ILE A 82 10.35 10.80 12.76
C ILE A 82 10.77 12.25 12.53
N ARG A 83 10.08 13.19 13.17
CA ARG A 83 10.56 14.56 13.26
C ARG A 83 11.51 14.63 14.47
N PRO A 84 12.80 14.95 14.30
CA PRO A 84 13.43 15.83 13.32
C PRO A 84 14.28 15.14 12.24
N LEU A 85 14.24 13.81 12.09
CA LEU A 85 15.00 13.11 11.05
C LEU A 85 14.48 13.49 9.66
N HIS A 86 15.36 13.61 8.69
CA HIS A 86 15.00 13.93 7.31
C HIS A 86 14.23 12.76 6.68
N GLY A 87 12.90 12.75 6.82
CA GLY A 87 12.06 11.82 6.10
C GLY A 87 12.28 11.99 4.59
N LEU A 88 12.49 10.88 3.89
CA LEU A 88 12.71 10.86 2.44
C LEU A 88 11.43 11.20 1.66
N ARG A 89 10.29 11.20 2.34
CA ARG A 89 8.97 11.47 1.75
C ARG A 89 8.46 12.86 2.11
N PRO A 90 7.88 13.58 1.13
CA PRO A 90 7.11 14.77 1.45
C PRO A 90 5.87 14.36 2.24
N GLN A 91 5.60 15.00 3.34
CA GLN A 91 4.46 14.92 4.28
C GLN A 91 3.59 13.63 4.27
N PRO A 92 3.19 13.09 5.44
CA PRO A 92 2.25 11.98 5.53
C PRO A 92 0.94 12.31 4.79
N LEU A 93 0.37 11.32 4.11
CA LEU A 93 -0.90 11.50 3.42
C LEU A 93 -2.01 11.75 4.44
N ARG A 94 -2.71 12.89 4.34
CA ARG A 94 -3.93 13.14 5.13
C ARG A 94 -5.02 12.07 4.89
N ARG A 95 -5.01 11.45 3.72
CA ARG A 95 -5.88 10.33 3.32
C ARG A 95 -5.08 9.40 2.41
N THR A 96 -5.09 8.12 2.71
CA THR A 96 -4.44 7.12 1.86
C THR A 96 -5.34 6.79 0.67
N LEU A 97 -4.83 7.06 -0.52
CA LEU A 97 -5.48 6.78 -1.79
C LEU A 97 -4.63 5.74 -2.54
N PHE A 98 -5.28 4.83 -3.26
CA PHE A 98 -4.59 3.77 -3.99
C PHE A 98 -4.81 3.86 -5.49
N VAL A 99 -3.82 3.41 -6.24
CA VAL A 99 -3.95 2.90 -7.60
C VAL A 99 -3.38 1.48 -7.61
N VAL A 100 -4.05 0.57 -8.30
CA VAL A 100 -3.76 -0.86 -8.21
C VAL A 100 -3.52 -1.41 -9.60
N ASP A 101 -2.42 -2.14 -9.75
CA ASP A 101 -2.02 -2.85 -10.96
C ASP A 101 -3.14 -3.78 -11.50
N VAL A 102 -3.20 -3.94 -12.82
CA VAL A 102 -4.26 -4.63 -13.56
C VAL A 102 -4.51 -6.07 -13.10
N HIS A 103 -3.49 -6.76 -12.61
CA HIS A 103 -3.61 -8.14 -12.12
C HIS A 103 -4.22 -8.26 -10.70
N LEU A 104 -4.44 -7.14 -10.02
CA LEU A 104 -4.84 -7.08 -8.61
C LEU A 104 -6.31 -6.66 -8.40
N GLY A 105 -7.18 -6.91 -9.37
CA GLY A 105 -8.58 -6.48 -9.33
C GLY A 105 -9.39 -6.97 -8.12
N ARG A 106 -9.07 -8.15 -7.55
CA ARG A 106 -9.69 -8.62 -6.29
C ARG A 106 -9.26 -7.80 -5.10
N LEU A 107 -7.99 -7.43 -5.02
CA LEU A 107 -7.47 -6.52 -3.99
C LEU A 107 -8.17 -5.16 -4.06
N ALA A 108 -8.29 -4.58 -5.27
CA ALA A 108 -8.98 -3.30 -5.47
C ALA A 108 -10.42 -3.34 -4.92
N ARG A 109 -11.17 -4.42 -5.19
CA ARG A 109 -12.52 -4.61 -4.65
C ARG A 109 -12.55 -4.67 -3.12
N TYR A 110 -11.58 -5.34 -2.51
CA TYR A 110 -11.51 -5.47 -1.05
C TYR A 110 -11.11 -4.17 -0.38
N LEU A 111 -10.17 -3.42 -0.94
CA LEU A 111 -9.80 -2.09 -0.43
C LEU A 111 -10.99 -1.10 -0.52
N ARG A 112 -11.72 -1.09 -1.63
CA ARG A 112 -12.97 -0.32 -1.78
C ARG A 112 -14.01 -0.73 -0.73
N LEU A 113 -14.16 -2.02 -0.47
CA LEU A 113 -15.05 -2.52 0.57
C LEU A 113 -14.69 -1.99 1.96
N LEU A 114 -13.39 -1.88 2.26
CA LEU A 114 -12.88 -1.32 3.49
C LEU A 114 -12.98 0.21 3.55
N GLY A 115 -13.43 0.86 2.47
CA GLY A 115 -13.67 2.30 2.40
C GLY A 115 -12.57 3.11 1.75
N PHE A 116 -11.50 2.47 1.29
CA PHE A 116 -10.40 3.16 0.65
C PHE A 116 -10.72 3.55 -0.80
N ASP A 117 -10.38 4.78 -1.16
CA ASP A 117 -10.41 5.24 -2.53
C ASP A 117 -9.32 4.51 -3.33
N THR A 118 -9.75 3.63 -4.22
CA THR A 118 -8.86 2.72 -4.95
C THR A 118 -9.18 2.75 -6.44
N LEU A 119 -8.31 3.35 -7.23
CA LEU A 119 -8.40 3.33 -8.68
C LEU A 119 -7.91 1.98 -9.21
N TYR A 120 -8.65 1.45 -10.16
CA TYR A 120 -8.37 0.21 -10.85
C TYR A 120 -9.13 0.18 -12.17
N ALA A 121 -8.45 -0.13 -13.25
CA ALA A 121 -9.01 -0.48 -14.55
C ALA A 121 -8.15 -1.58 -15.18
N THR A 122 -8.70 -2.31 -16.13
CA THR A 122 -8.05 -3.49 -16.75
C THR A 122 -7.18 -3.13 -17.94
N ASP A 123 -7.26 -1.90 -18.41
CA ASP A 123 -6.61 -1.35 -19.61
C ASP A 123 -5.50 -0.32 -19.28
N LEU A 124 -5.10 -0.20 -18.01
CA LEU A 124 -4.01 0.68 -17.61
C LEU A 124 -2.66 0.00 -17.86
N ASP A 125 -1.83 0.64 -18.65
CA ASP A 125 -0.42 0.30 -18.79
C ASP A 125 0.43 0.90 -17.64
N ASP A 126 1.70 0.54 -17.59
CA ASP A 126 2.63 1.00 -16.55
C ASP A 126 2.78 2.52 -16.53
N ALA A 127 2.81 3.16 -17.69
CA ALA A 127 2.93 4.61 -17.80
C ALA A 127 1.69 5.31 -17.24
N ALA A 128 0.50 4.80 -17.51
CA ALA A 128 -0.76 5.30 -16.95
C ALA A 128 -0.82 5.10 -15.44
N LEU A 129 -0.42 3.92 -14.93
CA LEU A 129 -0.35 3.63 -13.49
C LEU A 129 0.56 4.62 -12.76
N ILE A 130 1.75 4.86 -13.29
CA ILE A 130 2.72 5.83 -12.77
C ILE A 130 2.12 7.25 -12.78
N ALA A 131 1.56 7.68 -13.92
CA ALA A 131 0.95 9.00 -14.05
C ALA A 131 -0.19 9.23 -13.05
N ILE A 132 -1.06 8.24 -12.87
CA ILE A 132 -2.16 8.27 -11.89
C ILE A 132 -1.61 8.34 -10.46
N SER A 133 -0.58 7.53 -10.14
CA SER A 133 0.06 7.54 -8.82
C SER A 133 0.62 8.92 -8.49
N VAL A 134 1.42 9.49 -9.39
CA VAL A 134 2.10 10.79 -9.18
C VAL A 134 1.09 11.94 -9.09
N ARG A 135 0.21 12.08 -10.10
CA ARG A 135 -0.77 13.18 -10.16
C ARG A 135 -1.78 13.13 -9.00
N GLY A 136 -2.25 11.92 -8.67
CA GLY A 136 -3.25 11.69 -7.63
C GLY A 136 -2.66 11.54 -6.23
N ARG A 137 -1.33 11.57 -6.08
CA ARG A 137 -0.61 11.25 -4.82
C ARG A 137 -1.11 9.93 -4.22
N ARG A 138 -1.26 8.90 -5.09
CA ARG A 138 -1.77 7.58 -4.74
C ARG A 138 -0.62 6.62 -4.49
N VAL A 139 -0.79 5.73 -3.53
CA VAL A 139 0.13 4.60 -3.35
C VAL A 139 -0.13 3.59 -4.47
N LEU A 140 0.90 3.30 -5.27
CA LEU A 140 0.84 2.25 -6.28
C LEU A 140 1.02 0.88 -5.62
N LEU A 141 0.03 0.01 -5.79
CA LEU A 141 0.08 -1.38 -5.31
C LEU A 141 0.33 -2.29 -6.50
N THR A 142 1.45 -2.99 -6.50
CA THR A 142 1.83 -3.91 -7.59
C THR A 142 2.60 -5.12 -7.08
N ARG A 143 2.76 -6.12 -7.92
CA ARG A 143 3.69 -7.24 -7.72
C ARG A 143 4.93 -7.13 -8.62
N ASP A 144 5.02 -6.09 -9.40
CA ASP A 144 6.18 -5.78 -10.21
C ASP A 144 7.13 -4.82 -9.47
N VAL A 145 8.30 -5.34 -9.09
CA VAL A 145 9.36 -4.56 -8.42
C VAL A 145 9.98 -3.54 -9.39
N GLY A 146 10.04 -3.87 -10.69
CA GLY A 146 10.57 -2.98 -11.72
C GLY A 146 9.78 -1.68 -11.81
N LEU A 147 8.44 -1.80 -11.77
CA LEU A 147 7.53 -0.66 -11.79
C LEU A 147 7.76 0.28 -10.59
N LEU A 148 8.07 -0.27 -9.41
CA LEU A 148 8.32 0.51 -8.20
C LEU A 148 9.65 1.28 -8.21
N LYS A 149 10.60 0.92 -9.06
CA LYS A 149 11.88 1.62 -9.23
C LYS A 149 11.80 2.82 -10.18
N HIS A 150 10.64 3.07 -10.78
CA HIS A 150 10.52 4.18 -11.72
C HIS A 150 10.77 5.53 -11.02
N LYS A 151 11.70 6.33 -11.58
CA LYS A 151 12.28 7.55 -10.94
C LYS A 151 11.27 8.57 -10.44
N VAL A 152 10.11 8.70 -11.11
CA VAL A 152 9.08 9.70 -10.74
C VAL A 152 8.12 9.20 -9.66
N LEU A 153 8.10 7.89 -9.36
CA LEU A 153 7.26 7.36 -8.29
C LEU A 153 7.80 7.81 -6.94
N THR A 154 6.90 8.30 -6.10
CA THR A 154 7.22 8.70 -4.72
C THR A 154 6.63 7.75 -3.70
N ARG A 155 5.63 6.95 -4.09
CA ARG A 155 4.87 6.06 -3.20
C ARG A 155 4.46 4.80 -3.93
N GLY A 156 4.87 3.67 -3.39
CA GLY A 156 4.51 2.36 -3.92
C GLY A 156 4.67 1.30 -2.85
N TYR A 157 4.01 0.17 -3.05
CA TYR A 157 4.14 -0.97 -2.17
C TYR A 157 4.11 -2.27 -3.00
N TRP A 158 5.11 -3.11 -2.78
CA TRP A 158 5.21 -4.43 -3.39
C TRP A 158 4.39 -5.45 -2.61
N LEU A 159 3.47 -6.12 -3.29
CA LEU A 159 2.66 -7.18 -2.73
C LEU A 159 3.37 -8.53 -2.83
N ARG A 160 3.71 -9.10 -1.71
CA ARG A 160 4.41 -10.38 -1.60
C ARG A 160 3.45 -11.54 -1.82
N SER A 161 2.26 -11.47 -1.23
CA SER A 161 1.26 -12.52 -1.31
C SER A 161 0.56 -12.57 -2.67
N THR A 162 0.24 -13.79 -3.14
CA THR A 162 -0.64 -14.03 -4.29
C THR A 162 -2.11 -14.15 -3.87
N ASN A 163 -2.39 -14.37 -2.58
CA ASN A 163 -3.75 -14.53 -2.06
C ASN A 163 -4.39 -13.16 -1.78
N PRO A 164 -5.53 -12.81 -2.43
CA PRO A 164 -6.15 -11.50 -2.28
C PRO A 164 -6.55 -11.13 -0.83
N ASN A 165 -6.89 -12.10 0.01
CA ASN A 165 -7.19 -11.82 1.42
C ASN A 165 -5.92 -11.44 2.19
N ARG A 166 -4.83 -12.18 1.97
CA ARG A 166 -3.53 -11.87 2.58
C ARG A 166 -2.98 -10.54 2.04
N GLN A 167 -3.15 -10.24 0.75
CA GLN A 167 -2.76 -8.94 0.17
C GLN A 167 -3.42 -7.76 0.90
N VAL A 168 -4.71 -7.87 1.22
CA VAL A 168 -5.39 -6.82 1.99
C VAL A 168 -4.82 -6.69 3.41
N GLU A 169 -4.53 -7.82 4.07
CA GLU A 169 -3.90 -7.82 5.39
C GLU A 169 -2.53 -7.16 5.35
N GLU A 170 -1.74 -7.53 4.37
CA GLU A 170 -0.43 -6.98 4.09
C GLU A 170 -0.48 -5.46 3.92
N VAL A 171 -1.34 -4.94 3.02
CA VAL A 171 -1.50 -3.50 2.79
C VAL A 171 -1.98 -2.76 4.04
N VAL A 172 -3.01 -3.29 4.73
CA VAL A 172 -3.57 -2.64 5.93
C VAL A 172 -2.53 -2.57 7.05
N HIS A 173 -1.73 -3.63 7.21
CA HIS A 173 -0.71 -3.70 8.25
C HIS A 173 0.51 -2.83 7.91
N ALA A 174 1.09 -2.99 6.72
CA ALA A 174 2.28 -2.26 6.30
C ALA A 174 2.06 -0.74 6.30
N LEU A 175 0.87 -0.29 5.90
CA LEU A 175 0.52 1.14 5.88
C LEU A 175 -0.24 1.59 7.14
N SER A 176 -0.32 0.76 8.18
CA SER A 176 -0.95 1.05 9.49
C SER A 176 -2.39 1.62 9.41
N LEU A 177 -3.20 1.10 8.48
CA LEU A 177 -4.51 1.64 8.11
C LEU A 177 -5.68 1.13 8.95
N GLU A 178 -5.43 0.38 10.02
CA GLU A 178 -6.49 -0.23 10.84
C GLU A 178 -7.46 0.78 11.45
N LYS A 179 -7.01 2.02 11.67
CA LYS A 179 -7.84 3.11 12.21
C LYS A 179 -8.67 3.82 11.14
N ASP A 180 -8.25 3.72 9.87
CA ASP A 180 -8.85 4.45 8.75
C ASP A 180 -9.93 3.64 8.04
N LEU A 181 -10.22 2.43 8.53
CA LEU A 181 -11.23 1.55 7.96
C LEU A 181 -12.63 2.16 8.08
N GLN A 182 -13.26 2.39 6.94
CA GLN A 182 -14.66 2.86 6.80
C GLN A 182 -15.44 1.90 5.89
N PRO A 183 -15.73 0.66 6.33
CA PRO A 183 -16.33 -0.36 5.48
C PRO A 183 -17.66 0.10 4.88
N PHE A 184 -17.89 -0.28 3.60
CA PHE A 184 -19.12 -0.03 2.87
C PHE A 184 -19.43 1.44 2.52
N THR A 185 -18.43 2.29 2.57
CA THR A 185 -18.54 3.70 2.12
C THR A 185 -18.18 3.89 0.66
N ARG A 186 -17.53 2.89 0.04
CA ARG A 186 -17.12 2.90 -1.38
C ARG A 186 -17.76 1.76 -2.16
N CYS A 187 -18.09 2.04 -3.41
CA CYS A 187 -18.60 1.06 -4.36
C CYS A 187 -17.50 0.10 -4.80
N MET A 188 -17.70 -1.21 -4.58
CA MET A 188 -16.72 -2.23 -5.00
C MET A 188 -16.53 -2.29 -6.52
N SER A 189 -17.52 -1.84 -7.31
CA SER A 189 -17.46 -1.86 -8.77
C SER A 189 -16.74 -0.65 -9.34
N CYS A 190 -17.21 0.58 -9.05
CA CYS A 190 -16.72 1.80 -9.70
C CYS A 190 -15.97 2.77 -8.77
N ASN A 191 -15.70 2.37 -7.51
CA ASN A 191 -15.05 3.23 -6.51
C ASN A 191 -15.86 4.46 -6.05
N GLY A 192 -17.06 4.69 -6.59
CA GLY A 192 -17.91 5.82 -6.21
C GLY A 192 -18.37 5.76 -4.75
N VAL A 193 -18.80 6.89 -4.21
CA VAL A 193 -19.33 6.98 -2.84
C VAL A 193 -20.66 6.23 -2.75
N VAL A 194 -20.86 5.47 -1.68
CA VAL A 194 -22.09 4.75 -1.37
C VAL A 194 -22.85 5.47 -0.26
N ARG A 195 -24.15 5.70 -0.45
CA ARG A 195 -25.03 6.39 0.51
C ARG A 195 -26.29 5.56 0.79
N PRO A 196 -26.90 5.72 1.96
CA PRO A 196 -28.24 5.17 2.21
C PRO A 196 -29.23 5.64 1.13
N ILE A 197 -30.17 4.77 0.79
CA ILE A 197 -31.26 5.04 -0.17
C ILE A 197 -32.58 4.61 0.47
N ALA A 198 -33.65 5.36 0.23
CA ALA A 198 -34.97 5.02 0.71
C ALA A 198 -35.47 3.69 0.10
N ARG A 199 -36.18 2.90 0.90
CA ARG A 199 -36.67 1.59 0.43
C ARG A 199 -37.66 1.72 -0.74
N SER A 200 -38.45 2.78 -0.78
CA SER A 200 -39.36 3.11 -1.88
C SER A 200 -38.63 3.24 -3.22
N GLU A 201 -37.41 3.82 -3.22
CA GLU A 201 -36.58 4.00 -4.42
C GLU A 201 -35.89 2.70 -4.90
N VAL A 202 -35.95 1.65 -4.07
CA VAL A 202 -35.33 0.34 -4.37
C VAL A 202 -36.34 -0.63 -4.98
N ALA A 203 -37.64 -0.36 -4.85
CA ALA A 203 -38.71 -1.19 -5.40
C ALA A 203 -38.50 -1.41 -6.91
N GLY A 204 -38.61 -2.66 -7.36
CA GLY A 204 -38.37 -3.04 -8.76
C GLY A 204 -36.91 -3.06 -9.22
N ARG A 205 -35.96 -2.55 -8.42
CA ARG A 205 -34.52 -2.45 -8.77
C ARG A 205 -33.67 -3.57 -8.18
N VAL A 206 -34.24 -4.36 -7.28
CA VAL A 206 -33.61 -5.55 -6.67
C VAL A 206 -34.56 -6.75 -6.76
N PRO A 207 -34.04 -7.99 -6.71
CA PRO A 207 -34.89 -9.16 -6.71
C PRO A 207 -35.97 -9.12 -5.62
N PRO A 208 -37.22 -9.57 -5.88
CA PRO A 208 -38.33 -9.50 -4.91
C PRO A 208 -38.01 -10.15 -3.56
N ARG A 209 -37.27 -11.27 -3.57
CA ARG A 209 -36.82 -11.94 -2.33
C ARG A 209 -35.89 -11.06 -1.49
N VAL A 210 -35.01 -10.29 -2.14
CA VAL A 210 -34.11 -9.34 -1.48
C VAL A 210 -34.91 -8.19 -0.89
N PHE A 211 -35.83 -7.61 -1.67
CA PHE A 211 -36.68 -6.52 -1.22
C PHE A 211 -37.56 -6.92 -0.03
N LYS A 212 -38.13 -8.14 -0.03
CA LYS A 212 -38.92 -8.66 1.10
C LYS A 212 -38.06 -8.86 2.37
N ARG A 213 -36.83 -9.40 2.19
CA ARG A 213 -35.97 -9.81 3.30
C ARG A 213 -35.22 -8.68 3.97
N PHE A 214 -34.79 -7.65 3.21
CA PHE A 214 -33.94 -6.58 3.71
C PHE A 214 -34.70 -5.25 3.82
N ARG A 215 -34.36 -4.47 4.86
CA ARG A 215 -34.99 -3.17 5.13
C ARG A 215 -34.07 -1.99 4.82
N ARG A 216 -32.76 -2.19 4.91
CA ARG A 216 -31.74 -1.14 4.70
C ARG A 216 -30.96 -1.40 3.43
N PHE A 217 -30.95 -0.39 2.58
CA PHE A 217 -30.23 -0.41 1.30
C PHE A 217 -29.30 0.78 1.20
N THR A 218 -28.24 0.63 0.42
CA THR A 218 -27.34 1.72 0.05
C THR A 218 -27.18 1.72 -1.46
N CYS A 219 -26.96 2.89 -2.05
CA CYS A 219 -26.78 3.08 -3.48
C CYS A 219 -25.46 3.79 -3.78
N CYS A 220 -24.77 3.36 -4.82
CA CYS A 220 -23.63 4.08 -5.34
C CYS A 220 -24.09 5.33 -6.09
N LEU A 221 -23.53 6.49 -5.73
CA LEU A 221 -23.86 7.75 -6.39
C LEU A 221 -23.40 7.79 -7.86
N GLY A 222 -22.32 7.07 -8.22
CA GLY A 222 -21.79 7.00 -9.58
C GLY A 222 -22.54 5.99 -10.44
N CYS A 223 -22.36 4.70 -10.21
CA CYS A 223 -22.93 3.64 -11.08
C CYS A 223 -24.34 3.18 -10.69
N ARG A 224 -24.95 3.80 -9.69
CA ARG A 224 -26.33 3.53 -9.22
C ARG A 224 -26.57 2.09 -8.73
N ARG A 225 -25.52 1.29 -8.51
CA ARG A 225 -25.61 -0.08 -8.00
C ARG A 225 -26.11 -0.06 -6.55
N ILE A 226 -27.07 -0.94 -6.26
CA ILE A 226 -27.68 -1.08 -4.95
C ILE A 226 -26.99 -2.17 -4.16
N TYR A 227 -26.77 -1.94 -2.87
CA TYR A 227 -26.15 -2.87 -1.93
C TYR A 227 -27.06 -3.08 -0.72
N TRP A 228 -26.99 -4.27 -0.13
CA TRP A 228 -27.70 -4.66 1.09
C TRP A 228 -26.85 -5.59 1.95
N ARG A 229 -27.17 -5.74 3.22
CA ARG A 229 -26.44 -6.60 4.16
C ARG A 229 -26.82 -8.08 4.02
N GLY A 230 -26.57 -8.69 2.87
CA GLY A 230 -26.77 -10.11 2.60
C GLY A 230 -25.63 -10.99 3.13
N THR A 231 -25.68 -12.29 2.81
CA THR A 231 -24.65 -13.27 3.21
C THR A 231 -23.25 -12.90 2.75
N HIS A 232 -23.13 -12.33 1.55
CA HIS A 232 -21.86 -11.85 1.02
C HIS A 232 -21.30 -10.70 1.87
N PHE A 233 -22.16 -9.76 2.28
CA PHE A 233 -21.80 -8.67 3.17
C PHE A 233 -21.32 -9.20 4.53
N GLN A 234 -22.03 -10.15 5.14
CA GLN A 234 -21.65 -10.74 6.43
C GLN A 234 -20.30 -11.43 6.38
N ARG A 235 -19.98 -12.13 5.28
CA ARG A 235 -18.67 -12.74 5.07
C ARG A 235 -17.56 -11.69 5.05
N LEU A 236 -17.78 -10.58 4.38
CA LEU A 236 -16.82 -9.49 4.24
C LEU A 236 -16.70 -8.67 5.55
N GLU A 237 -17.80 -8.51 6.27
CA GLU A 237 -17.81 -7.89 7.60
C GLU A 237 -17.02 -8.72 8.62
N ARG A 238 -17.09 -10.06 8.57
CA ARG A 238 -16.26 -10.94 9.40
C ARG A 238 -14.77 -10.77 9.10
N LEU A 239 -14.39 -10.58 7.83
CA LEU A 239 -13.00 -10.30 7.46
C LEU A 239 -12.53 -8.96 8.03
N SER A 240 -13.36 -7.92 8.02
CA SER A 240 -13.03 -6.62 8.61
C SER A 240 -12.97 -6.65 10.15
N ARG A 241 -13.82 -7.46 10.81
CA ARG A 241 -13.84 -7.61 12.29
C ARG A 241 -12.70 -8.47 12.82
N ARG A 242 -12.35 -9.58 12.16
CA ARG A 242 -11.19 -10.42 12.56
C ARG A 242 -9.90 -9.60 12.61
N ARG A 243 -9.76 -8.60 11.77
CA ARG A 243 -8.60 -7.70 11.71
C ARG A 243 -8.54 -6.67 12.86
N ARG A 244 -9.67 -6.34 13.47
CA ARG A 244 -9.69 -5.52 14.71
C ARG A 244 -9.23 -6.31 15.94
N PHE A 245 -9.38 -7.64 15.96
CA PHE A 245 -9.10 -8.50 17.13
C PHE A 245 -7.66 -9.05 17.19
N THR A 246 -6.90 -9.07 16.12
CA THR A 246 -5.50 -9.53 16.15
C THR A 246 -4.58 -8.61 16.97
N ARG A 247 -5.04 -7.42 17.33
CA ARG A 247 -4.29 -6.46 18.17
C ARG A 247 -4.23 -6.84 19.65
N ALA A 248 -5.08 -7.74 20.14
CA ALA A 248 -5.15 -8.11 21.55
C ALA A 248 -4.17 -9.23 21.95
N ARG A 249 -3.56 -9.96 21.00
CA ARG A 249 -2.74 -11.12 21.27
C ARG A 249 -1.21 -10.90 21.24
N HIS A 250 -0.75 -9.69 20.96
CA HIS A 250 0.70 -9.35 21.01
C HIS A 250 1.05 -8.40 22.16
N ARG A 251 0.21 -8.37 23.22
CA ARG A 251 0.53 -7.73 24.49
C ARG A 251 0.34 -8.76 25.62
N ALA A 252 1.13 -9.79 25.61
CA ALA A 252 1.41 -10.66 26.78
C ALA A 252 2.84 -11.15 26.64
#